data_43fdcf9c024052150a232042e7f517b6
#
_entry.id   43fdcf9c024052150a232042e7f517b6
#
_cell.length_a   1.000
_cell.length_b   1.000
_cell.length_c   1.000
_cell.angle_alpha   90.00
_cell.angle_beta   90.00
_cell.angle_gamma   90.00
#
_symmetry.space_group_name_H-M   'P 1'
#
loop_
_entity.id
_entity.type
_entity.pdbx_description
1 polymer ?
#
loop_
_entity_poly.entity_id
_entity_poly.type
_entity_poly.pdbx_seq_one_letter_code
_entity_poly.pdbx_strand_id
1 'polypeptide(L)'
;GIGDGIAIPHGRMPGIDRLVGLFARTEKPIDFDALDGQPVDIIFVLIAPEGAGADHLKALARVARVLRNQSVLEQVRKIRDPAAIYAILAESAAQAA
;
A
#
# COMPACT_ATOMS: atom_id res chain seq x y z
N GLY A 1 -2.46 -8.31 7.15
CA GLY A 1 -1.21 -7.56 7.27
C GLY A 1 -0.03 -8.34 6.73
N ILE A 2 0.98 -7.64 6.28
CA ILE A 2 2.19 -8.23 5.73
C ILE A 2 3.40 -8.08 6.65
N GLY A 3 3.21 -7.54 7.84
CA GLY A 3 4.27 -7.26 8.79
C GLY A 3 4.74 -5.82 8.73
N ASP A 4 5.61 -5.42 9.63
CA ASP A 4 6.20 -4.07 9.75
C ASP A 4 5.16 -2.96 9.90
N GLY A 5 3.97 -3.28 10.42
CA GLY A 5 2.90 -2.31 10.58
C GLY A 5 2.14 -1.99 9.30
N ILE A 6 2.19 -2.85 8.28
CA ILE A 6 1.63 -2.61 6.96
C ILE A 6 0.50 -3.60 6.67
N ALA A 7 -0.61 -3.11 6.13
CA ALA A 7 -1.66 -3.93 5.56
C ALA A 7 -1.93 -3.50 4.12
N ILE A 8 -2.15 -4.46 3.23
CA ILE A 8 -2.49 -4.22 1.84
C ILE A 8 -3.78 -4.96 1.51
N PRO A 9 -4.94 -4.45 1.95
CA PRO A 9 -6.21 -5.01 1.55
C PRO A 9 -6.36 -4.88 0.03
N HIS A 10 -6.78 -5.94 -0.63
CA HIS A 10 -6.93 -5.93 -2.08
C HIS A 10 -8.14 -6.74 -2.50
N GLY A 11 -8.70 -6.38 -3.62
CA GLY A 11 -9.87 -7.04 -4.14
C GLY A 11 -10.23 -6.56 -5.53
N ARG A 12 -11.30 -7.12 -6.07
CA ARG A 12 -11.85 -6.77 -7.37
C ARG A 12 -13.22 -6.14 -7.20
N MET A 13 -13.54 -5.19 -8.06
CA MET A 13 -14.81 -4.47 -7.98
C MET A 13 -15.39 -4.28 -9.37
N PRO A 14 -16.70 -4.54 -9.56
CA PRO A 14 -17.37 -4.20 -10.82
C PRO A 14 -17.48 -2.70 -11.00
N GLY A 15 -17.56 -2.26 -12.24
CA GLY A 15 -17.79 -0.86 -12.57
C GLY A 15 -16.56 0.01 -12.61
N ILE A 16 -15.37 -0.54 -12.38
CA ILE A 16 -14.11 0.19 -12.56
C ILE A 16 -13.35 -0.40 -13.75
N ASP A 17 -12.59 0.46 -14.42
CA ASP A 17 -11.87 0.11 -15.65
C ASP A 17 -10.35 0.14 -15.51
N ARG A 18 -9.84 0.47 -14.35
CA ARG A 18 -8.40 0.53 -14.07
C ARG A 18 -8.12 0.17 -12.61
N LEU A 19 -6.85 -0.09 -12.33
CA LEU A 19 -6.38 -0.29 -10.96
C LEU A 19 -6.46 1.02 -10.18
N VAL A 20 -6.95 0.94 -8.94
CA VAL A 20 -7.04 2.08 -8.04
C VAL A 20 -6.31 1.74 -6.74
N GLY A 21 -5.44 2.64 -6.31
CA GLY A 21 -4.74 2.51 -5.05
C GLY A 21 -5.06 3.66 -4.11
N LEU A 22 -5.23 3.36 -2.84
CA LEU A 22 -5.45 4.35 -1.79
C LEU A 22 -4.48 4.11 -0.65
N PHE A 23 -3.75 5.14 -0.28
CA PHE A 23 -2.85 5.10 0.87
C PHE A 23 -3.51 5.76 2.08
N ALA A 24 -3.41 5.12 3.23
CA ALA A 24 -3.87 5.69 4.48
C ALA A 24 -2.84 5.40 5.59
N ARG A 25 -2.71 6.34 6.50
CA ARG A 25 -1.92 6.18 7.70
C ARG A 25 -2.80 6.50 8.90
N THR A 26 -2.77 5.62 9.89
CA THR A 26 -3.56 5.82 11.12
C THR A 26 -2.71 6.52 12.17
N GLU A 27 -3.32 7.38 12.97
CA GLU A 27 -2.62 8.01 14.10
C GLU A 27 -2.30 7.00 15.19
N LYS A 28 -3.20 6.05 15.40
CA LYS A 28 -3.01 4.96 16.36
C LYS A 28 -2.97 3.65 15.60
N PRO A 29 -1.98 2.80 15.86
CA PRO A 29 -1.93 1.50 15.21
C PRO A 29 -3.18 0.66 15.51
N ILE A 30 -3.58 -0.13 14.52
CA ILE A 30 -4.76 -0.98 14.58
C ILE A 30 -4.32 -2.44 14.63
N ASP A 31 -4.96 -3.23 15.47
CA ASP A 31 -4.78 -4.68 15.44
C ASP A 31 -5.45 -5.24 14.19
N PHE A 32 -4.65 -5.58 13.19
CA PHE A 32 -5.10 -6.05 11.89
C PHE A 32 -4.74 -7.52 11.66
N ASP A 33 -4.48 -8.24 12.73
CA ASP A 33 -4.14 -9.66 12.68
C ASP A 33 -2.96 -9.96 11.73
N ALA A 34 -1.91 -9.16 11.85
CA ALA A 34 -0.73 -9.29 11.02
C ALA A 34 0.07 -10.54 11.36
N LEU A 35 0.84 -11.05 10.39
CA LEU A 35 1.64 -12.26 10.54
C LEU A 35 2.68 -12.16 11.66
N ASP A 36 3.23 -10.98 11.88
CA ASP A 36 4.23 -10.75 12.94
C ASP A 36 3.60 -10.31 14.26
N GLY A 37 2.28 -10.27 14.36
CA GLY A 37 1.56 -9.88 15.56
C GLY A 37 1.62 -8.39 15.88
N GLN A 38 2.22 -7.57 15.04
CA GLN A 38 2.34 -6.14 15.27
C GLN A 38 1.13 -5.36 14.78
N PRO A 39 0.74 -4.29 15.49
CA PRO A 39 -0.36 -3.45 15.01
C PRO A 39 0.02 -2.71 13.74
N VAL A 40 -0.99 -2.32 12.96
CA VAL A 40 -0.85 -1.72 11.64
C VAL A 40 -1.12 -0.24 11.71
N ASP A 41 -0.23 0.56 11.14
CA ASP A 41 -0.40 2.01 10.99
C ASP A 41 -0.39 2.47 9.52
N ILE A 42 0.06 1.62 8.60
CA ILE A 42 0.11 1.90 7.16
C ILE A 42 -0.86 0.98 6.44
N ILE A 43 -1.79 1.55 5.69
CA ILE A 43 -2.77 0.79 4.93
C ILE A 43 -2.73 1.25 3.48
N PHE A 44 -2.54 0.30 2.56
CA PHE A 44 -2.65 0.56 1.13
C PHE A 44 -3.73 -0.34 0.56
N VAL A 45 -4.83 0.25 0.08
CA VAL A 45 -5.93 -0.50 -0.52
C VAL A 45 -5.71 -0.56 -2.02
N LEU A 46 -5.75 -1.74 -2.59
CA LEU A 46 -5.61 -1.95 -4.03
C LEU A 46 -6.89 -2.59 -4.57
N ILE A 47 -7.55 -1.89 -5.47
CA ILE A 47 -8.80 -2.36 -6.09
C ILE A 47 -8.58 -2.50 -7.58
N ALA A 48 -8.98 -3.66 -8.12
CA ALA A 48 -8.81 -3.99 -9.53
C ALA A 48 -10.16 -4.19 -10.21
N PRO A 49 -10.22 -3.99 -11.54
CA PRO A 49 -11.37 -4.43 -12.33
C PRO A 49 -11.57 -5.94 -12.20
N GLU A 50 -12.80 -6.41 -12.36
CA GLU A 50 -13.11 -7.85 -12.27
C GLU A 50 -12.29 -8.70 -13.21
N GLY A 51 -11.95 -8.19 -14.40
CA GLY A 51 -11.19 -8.91 -15.42
C GLY A 51 -9.68 -8.73 -15.37
N ALA A 52 -9.11 -8.13 -14.30
CA ALA A 52 -7.71 -7.69 -14.30
C ALA A 52 -6.68 -8.83 -14.35
N GLY A 53 -6.99 -10.03 -13.87
CA GLY A 53 -6.07 -11.17 -13.94
C GLY A 53 -4.68 -10.90 -13.39
N ALA A 54 -3.65 -11.18 -14.21
CA ALA A 54 -2.25 -11.07 -13.79
C ALA A 54 -1.79 -9.64 -13.44
N ASP A 55 -2.41 -8.63 -14.04
CA ASP A 55 -2.04 -7.23 -13.76
C ASP A 55 -2.28 -6.87 -12.30
N HIS A 56 -3.33 -7.43 -11.69
CA HIS A 56 -3.61 -7.23 -10.28
C HIS A 56 -2.48 -7.78 -9.41
N LEU A 57 -1.98 -8.97 -9.72
CA LEU A 57 -0.90 -9.60 -8.96
C LEU A 57 0.41 -8.83 -9.12
N LYS A 58 0.70 -8.32 -10.31
CA LYS A 58 1.90 -7.51 -10.56
C LYS A 58 1.84 -6.21 -9.78
N ALA A 59 0.70 -5.55 -9.76
CA ALA A 59 0.51 -4.31 -9.01
C ALA A 59 0.68 -4.55 -7.52
N LEU A 60 0.09 -5.62 -6.99
CA LEU A 60 0.21 -5.98 -5.57
C LEU A 60 1.67 -6.22 -5.18
N ALA A 61 2.41 -6.97 -6.01
CA ALA A 61 3.82 -7.23 -5.75
C ALA A 61 4.65 -5.95 -5.75
N ARG A 62 4.36 -5.03 -6.65
CA ARG A 62 5.06 -3.75 -6.76
C ARG A 62 4.79 -2.86 -5.54
N VAL A 63 3.55 -2.77 -5.11
CA VAL A 63 3.17 -2.03 -3.90
C VAL A 63 3.87 -2.61 -2.67
N ALA A 64 3.86 -3.92 -2.52
CA ALA A 64 4.53 -4.58 -1.40
C ALA A 64 6.03 -4.28 -1.38
N ARG A 65 6.66 -4.28 -2.55
CA ARG A 65 8.10 -3.97 -2.66
C ARG A 65 8.41 -2.54 -2.22
N VAL A 66 7.60 -1.57 -2.66
CA VAL A 66 7.77 -0.17 -2.26
C VAL A 66 7.61 -0.02 -0.75
N LEU A 67 6.58 -0.63 -0.18
CA LEU A 67 6.27 -0.49 1.25
C LEU A 67 7.21 -1.30 2.16
N ARG A 68 7.98 -2.23 1.61
CA ARG A 68 9.02 -2.93 2.38
C ARG A 68 10.33 -2.15 2.46
N ASN A 69 10.49 -1.11 1.68
CA ASN A 69 11.67 -0.25 1.74
C ASN A 69 11.63 0.56 3.03
N GLN A 70 12.58 0.31 3.93
CA GLN A 70 12.60 0.94 5.26
C GLN A 70 12.72 2.46 5.19
N SER A 71 13.50 2.96 4.25
CA SER A 71 13.64 4.41 4.05
C SER A 71 12.30 5.06 3.66
N VAL A 72 11.55 4.41 2.76
CA VAL A 72 10.23 4.89 2.35
C VAL A 72 9.27 4.87 3.55
N LEU A 73 9.25 3.79 4.32
CA LEU A 73 8.39 3.69 5.50
C LEU A 73 8.68 4.78 6.52
N GLU A 74 9.96 5.04 6.79
CA GLU A 74 10.33 6.11 7.73
C GLU A 74 9.81 7.46 7.27
N GLN A 75 9.93 7.76 5.99
CA GLN A 75 9.47 9.03 5.43
C GLN A 75 7.95 9.16 5.50
N VAL A 76 7.20 8.14 5.06
CA VAL A 76 5.74 8.22 5.04
C VAL A 76 5.13 8.22 6.44
N ARG A 77 5.85 7.72 7.43
CA ARG A 77 5.40 7.76 8.82
C ARG A 77 5.59 9.13 9.47
N LYS A 78 6.54 9.93 8.98
CA LYS A 78 6.84 11.25 9.52
C LYS A 78 6.11 12.39 8.83
N ILE A 79 5.88 12.27 7.53
CA ILE A 79 5.29 13.33 6.72
C ILE A 79 3.77 13.33 6.90
N ARG A 80 3.19 14.50 7.12
CA ARG A 80 1.74 14.63 7.30
C ARG A 80 1.00 15.05 6.05
N ASP A 81 1.67 15.72 5.11
CA ASP A 81 1.06 16.20 3.88
C ASP A 81 0.79 15.05 2.91
N PRO A 82 -0.47 14.77 2.56
CA PRO A 82 -0.80 13.68 1.62
C PRO A 82 -0.13 13.84 0.25
N ALA A 83 0.02 15.05 -0.25
CA ALA A 83 0.67 15.28 -1.55
C ALA A 83 2.14 14.90 -1.50
N ALA A 84 2.84 15.19 -0.40
CA ALA A 84 4.23 14.82 -0.22
C ALA A 84 4.39 13.31 -0.10
N ILE A 85 3.50 12.64 0.60
CA ILE A 85 3.48 11.17 0.70
C ILE A 85 3.28 10.56 -0.68
N TYR A 86 2.32 11.07 -1.44
CA TYR A 86 2.07 10.61 -2.81
C TYR A 86 3.32 10.70 -3.67
N ALA A 87 4.03 11.84 -3.62
CA ALA A 87 5.24 12.05 -4.41
C ALA A 87 6.33 11.04 -4.06
N ILE A 88 6.53 10.75 -2.78
CA ILE A 88 7.52 9.77 -2.33
C ILE A 88 7.16 8.36 -2.84
N LEU A 89 5.90 7.97 -2.72
CA LEU A 89 5.46 6.66 -3.17
C LEU A 89 5.56 6.51 -4.69
N ALA A 90 5.18 7.54 -5.43
CA ALA A 90 5.25 7.54 -6.89
C ALA A 90 6.70 7.45 -7.39
N GLU A 91 7.62 8.18 -6.78
CA GLU A 91 9.03 8.12 -7.13
C GLU A 91 9.62 6.73 -6.83
N SER A 92 9.33 6.18 -5.66
CA SER A 92 9.79 4.85 -5.29
C SER A 92 9.23 3.77 -6.20
N ALA A 93 7.97 3.89 -6.62
CA ALA A 93 7.37 2.96 -7.57
C ALA A 93 8.05 3.02 -8.93
N ALA A 94 8.42 4.21 -9.39
CA ALA A 94 9.14 4.37 -10.65
C ALA A 94 10.53 3.72 -10.60
N GLN A 95 11.23 3.84 -9.49
CA GLN A 95 12.55 3.23 -9.29
C GLN A 95 12.47 1.70 -9.15
N ALA A 96 11.35 1.19 -8.63
CA ALA A 96 11.15 -0.24 -8.44
C ALA A 96 10.70 -0.97 -9.72
N ALA A 97 10.40 -0.25 -10.78
CA ALA A 97 9.91 -0.82 -12.04
C ALA A 97 10.97 -1.62 -12.80
#